data_992e6847fbfa71264ef160c920093dfd
#
_entry.id   992e6847fbfa71264ef160c920093dfd
#
_cell.length_a   1.000
_cell.length_b   1.000
_cell.length_c   1.000
_cell.angle_alpha   90.00
_cell.angle_beta   90.00
_cell.angle_gamma   90.00
#
_symmetry.space_group_name_H-M   'P 1'
#
loop_
_entity.id
_entity.type
_entity.pdbx_description
1 polymer ?
#
loop_
_entity_poly.entity_id
_entity_poly.type
_entity_poly.pdbx_seq_one_letter_code
_entity_poly.pdbx_strand_id
1 'polypeptide(L)'
;MKIAIVGGGISGLVAAHLLHARHEIEVFESEARVGGHTNTVDVTLDGVTHPVDTGFLVFNHKTYPNLTALFDHLGVDSVESEMSFAVSLESPALEWAGSSLATVF
;
A
#
# COMPACT_ATOMS: atom_id res chain seq x y z
N MET A 1 -14.24 2.68 -27.59
CA MET A 1 -14.37 1.22 -27.61
C MET A 1 -14.78 0.75 -26.25
N LYS A 2 -15.30 -0.48 -26.14
CA LYS A 2 -15.57 -1.11 -24.84
C LYS A 2 -14.35 -1.94 -24.44
N ILE A 3 -13.86 -1.75 -23.20
CA ILE A 3 -12.66 -2.41 -22.66
C ILE A 3 -13.02 -3.10 -21.34
N ALA A 4 -12.69 -4.39 -21.26
CA ALA A 4 -12.79 -5.18 -20.05
C ALA A 4 -11.43 -5.18 -19.32
N ILE A 5 -11.43 -4.89 -18.04
CA ILE A 5 -10.25 -4.95 -17.16
C ILE A 5 -10.49 -6.05 -16.14
N VAL A 6 -9.58 -7.04 -16.10
CA VAL A 6 -9.67 -8.15 -15.15
C VAL A 6 -8.75 -7.87 -13.96
N GLY A 7 -9.34 -7.76 -12.78
CA GLY A 7 -8.68 -7.44 -11.53
C GLY A 7 -8.84 -5.97 -11.11
N GLY A 8 -9.41 -5.76 -9.93
CA GLY A 8 -9.63 -4.46 -9.29
C GLY A 8 -8.51 -4.04 -8.34
N GLY A 9 -7.30 -4.56 -8.50
CA GLY A 9 -6.11 -4.07 -7.81
C GLY A 9 -5.61 -2.75 -8.38
N ILE A 10 -4.52 -2.20 -7.82
CA ILE A 10 -3.99 -0.88 -8.21
C ILE A 10 -3.76 -0.74 -9.72
N SER A 11 -3.22 -1.75 -10.38
CA SER A 11 -2.96 -1.72 -11.82
C SER A 11 -4.24 -1.61 -12.65
N GLY A 12 -5.26 -2.41 -12.30
CA GLY A 12 -6.56 -2.38 -12.98
C GLY A 12 -7.31 -1.08 -12.75
N LEU A 13 -7.30 -0.57 -11.52
CA LEU A 13 -7.95 0.69 -11.16
C LEU A 13 -7.27 1.89 -11.84
N VAL A 14 -5.94 1.92 -11.90
CA VAL A 14 -5.19 2.97 -12.62
C VAL A 14 -5.48 2.90 -14.12
N ALA A 15 -5.50 1.72 -14.72
CA ALA A 15 -5.85 1.57 -16.12
C ALA A 15 -7.28 2.05 -16.40
N ALA A 16 -8.24 1.70 -15.54
CA ALA A 16 -9.61 2.19 -15.63
C ALA A 16 -9.67 3.71 -15.53
N HIS A 17 -8.97 4.29 -14.55
CA HIS A 17 -8.90 5.74 -14.34
C HIS A 17 -8.33 6.48 -15.56
N LEU A 18 -7.28 5.99 -16.18
CA LEU A 18 -6.66 6.64 -17.34
C LEU A 18 -7.48 6.50 -18.63
N LEU A 19 -8.25 5.43 -18.74
CA LEU A 19 -8.95 5.10 -20.00
C LEU A 19 -10.42 5.54 -20.02
N HIS A 20 -11.07 5.73 -18.86
CA HIS A 20 -12.52 5.95 -18.79
C HIS A 20 -13.00 7.22 -19.51
N ALA A 21 -12.15 8.23 -19.63
CA ALA A 21 -12.51 9.47 -20.31
C ALA A 21 -12.72 9.30 -21.84
N ARG A 22 -12.19 8.22 -22.43
CA ARG A 22 -12.22 7.96 -23.88
C ARG A 22 -12.86 6.64 -24.26
N HIS A 23 -13.10 5.76 -23.27
CA HIS A 23 -13.57 4.41 -23.49
C HIS A 23 -14.64 4.04 -22.46
N GLU A 24 -15.51 3.13 -22.83
CA GLU A 24 -16.41 2.46 -21.91
C GLU A 24 -15.63 1.35 -21.20
N ILE A 25 -15.50 1.46 -19.88
CA ILE A 25 -14.68 0.54 -19.07
C ILE A 25 -15.58 -0.33 -18.20
N GLU A 26 -15.28 -1.62 -18.18
CA GLU A 26 -15.90 -2.60 -17.31
C GLU A 26 -14.80 -3.33 -16.54
N VAL A 27 -14.83 -3.25 -15.20
CA VAL A 27 -13.84 -3.89 -14.33
C VAL A 27 -14.46 -5.14 -13.72
N PHE A 28 -13.76 -6.27 -13.86
CA PHE A 28 -14.14 -7.55 -13.28
C PHE A 28 -13.24 -7.86 -12.09
N GLU A 29 -13.85 -7.97 -10.91
CA GLU A 29 -13.16 -8.31 -9.67
C GLU A 29 -13.79 -9.56 -9.05
N SER A 30 -12.97 -10.50 -8.58
CA SER A 30 -13.42 -11.75 -7.96
C SER A 30 -13.77 -11.57 -6.48
N GLU A 31 -13.16 -10.61 -5.82
CA GLU A 31 -13.36 -10.33 -4.41
C GLU A 31 -14.52 -9.35 -4.18
N ALA A 32 -15.06 -9.35 -2.97
CA ALA A 32 -16.16 -8.45 -2.60
C ALA A 32 -15.73 -6.97 -2.49
N ARG A 33 -14.42 -6.68 -2.55
CA ARG A 33 -13.84 -5.35 -2.51
C ARG A 33 -12.84 -5.14 -3.65
N VAL A 34 -12.65 -3.90 -4.04
CA VAL A 34 -11.55 -3.48 -4.92
C VAL A 34 -10.32 -3.07 -4.10
N GLY A 35 -9.17 -2.91 -4.75
CA GLY A 35 -7.92 -2.46 -4.14
C GLY A 35 -6.80 -3.53 -4.15
N GLY A 36 -7.16 -4.82 -4.22
CA GLY A 36 -6.17 -5.90 -4.22
C GLY A 36 -5.33 -5.89 -2.94
N HIS A 37 -4.01 -5.73 -3.08
CA HIS A 37 -3.08 -5.65 -1.94
C HIS A 37 -3.21 -4.36 -1.11
N THR A 38 -3.72 -3.28 -1.66
CA THR A 38 -4.02 -2.08 -0.89
C THR A 38 -5.28 -2.33 -0.08
N ASN A 39 -5.16 -2.31 1.24
CA ASN A 39 -6.26 -2.63 2.14
C ASN A 39 -6.10 -1.89 3.46
N THR A 40 -7.01 -0.96 3.70
CA THR A 40 -7.12 -0.24 4.96
C THR A 40 -8.32 -0.77 5.73
N VAL A 41 -8.13 -1.06 7.00
CA VAL A 41 -9.16 -1.60 7.89
C VAL A 41 -9.36 -0.63 9.06
N ASP A 42 -10.60 -0.29 9.32
CA ASP A 42 -10.95 0.53 10.48
C ASP A 42 -10.89 -0.31 11.77
N VAL A 43 -10.05 0.12 12.71
CA VAL A 43 -9.87 -0.50 14.02
C VAL A 43 -10.31 0.49 15.09
N THR A 44 -11.24 0.10 15.95
CA THR A 44 -11.71 0.93 17.06
C THR A 44 -11.04 0.50 18.36
N LEU A 45 -10.27 1.42 18.96
CA LEU A 45 -9.64 1.25 20.28
C LEU A 45 -10.13 2.39 21.18
N ASP A 46 -10.58 2.04 22.37
CA ASP A 46 -11.07 3.00 23.38
C ASP A 46 -12.10 4.02 22.85
N GLY A 47 -12.95 3.57 21.92
CA GLY A 47 -13.99 4.40 21.32
C GLY A 47 -13.51 5.33 20.19
N VAL A 48 -12.22 5.27 19.82
CA VAL A 48 -11.64 6.01 18.70
C VAL A 48 -11.35 5.05 17.55
N THR A 49 -11.82 5.38 16.35
CA THR A 49 -11.58 4.59 15.15
C THR A 49 -10.35 5.10 14.40
N HIS A 50 -9.46 4.20 14.09
CA HIS A 50 -8.22 4.44 13.36
C HIS A 50 -8.22 3.64 12.06
N PRO A 51 -7.97 4.28 10.91
CA PRO A 51 -7.69 3.57 9.67
C PRO A 51 -6.30 2.93 9.75
N VAL A 52 -6.22 1.62 9.56
CA VAL A 52 -4.98 0.85 9.63
C VAL A 52 -4.71 0.19 8.29
N ASP A 53 -3.60 0.53 7.68
CA ASP A 53 -3.15 -0.11 6.45
C ASP A 53 -2.61 -1.51 6.76
N THR A 54 -3.16 -2.52 6.09
CA THR A 54 -2.80 -3.92 6.30
C THR A 54 -2.04 -4.54 5.12
N GLY A 55 -1.93 -3.82 4.01
CA GLY A 55 -1.18 -4.22 2.83
C GLY A 55 -0.59 -3.01 2.12
N PHE A 56 0.63 -3.15 1.55
CA PHE A 56 1.38 -2.07 0.93
C PHE A 56 1.52 -0.83 1.84
N LEU A 57 2.25 -1.01 2.93
CA LEU A 57 2.33 -0.05 4.03
C LEU A 57 3.26 1.13 3.76
N VAL A 58 4.30 0.96 2.94
CA VAL A 58 5.37 1.95 2.74
C VAL A 58 5.84 2.01 1.30
N PHE A 59 6.21 3.20 0.86
CA PHE A 59 6.86 3.46 -0.42
C PHE A 59 7.89 4.58 -0.25
N ASN A 60 8.66 4.88 -1.29
CA ASN A 60 9.52 6.06 -1.32
C ASN A 60 9.43 6.75 -2.69
N HIS A 61 9.62 8.05 -2.70
CA HIS A 61 9.46 8.87 -3.90
C HIS A 61 10.48 8.54 -5.01
N LYS A 62 11.63 8.00 -4.66
CA LYS A 62 12.71 7.72 -5.62
C LYS A 62 12.43 6.49 -6.47
N THR A 63 11.92 5.42 -5.84
CA THR A 63 11.70 4.13 -6.52
C THR A 63 10.28 3.93 -7.01
N TYR A 64 9.34 4.81 -6.59
CA TYR A 64 7.93 4.77 -6.97
C TYR A 64 7.46 6.07 -7.64
N PRO A 65 8.14 6.58 -8.69
CA PRO A 65 7.80 7.89 -9.27
C PRO A 65 6.38 7.95 -9.84
N ASN A 66 5.90 6.85 -10.44
CA ASN A 66 4.55 6.80 -11.00
C ASN A 66 3.47 6.77 -9.91
N LEU A 67 3.73 6.12 -8.77
CA LEU A 67 2.81 6.09 -7.63
C LEU A 67 2.75 7.48 -6.98
N THR A 68 3.89 8.14 -6.81
CA THR A 68 3.96 9.51 -6.31
C THR A 68 3.14 10.45 -7.21
N ALA A 69 3.34 10.38 -8.52
CA ALA A 69 2.57 11.19 -9.46
C ALA A 69 1.06 10.88 -9.44
N LEU A 70 0.69 9.63 -9.23
CA LEU A 70 -0.71 9.23 -9.06
C LEU A 70 -1.31 9.84 -7.79
N PHE A 71 -0.61 9.78 -6.66
CA PHE A 71 -1.05 10.37 -5.40
C PHE A 71 -1.22 11.88 -5.51
N ASP A 72 -0.25 12.58 -6.10
CA ASP A 72 -0.34 14.02 -6.38
C ASP A 72 -1.57 14.34 -7.24
N HIS A 73 -1.80 13.55 -8.29
CA HIS A 73 -2.95 13.74 -9.19
C HIS A 73 -4.29 13.52 -8.49
N LEU A 74 -4.37 12.55 -7.59
CA LEU A 74 -5.59 12.21 -6.86
C LEU A 74 -5.79 13.01 -5.57
N GLY A 75 -4.77 13.79 -5.15
CA GLY A 75 -4.79 14.51 -3.87
C GLY A 75 -4.73 13.58 -2.66
N VAL A 76 -4.00 12.47 -2.78
CA VAL A 76 -3.78 11.52 -1.68
C VAL A 76 -2.56 11.93 -0.89
N ASP A 77 -2.75 12.26 0.38
CA ASP A 77 -1.66 12.61 1.28
C ASP A 77 -0.86 11.38 1.70
N SER A 78 0.44 11.60 1.91
CA SER A 78 1.36 10.61 2.49
C SER A 78 2.09 11.20 3.68
N VAL A 79 2.45 10.34 4.62
CA VAL A 79 3.21 10.74 5.81
C VAL A 79 4.54 10.03 5.86
N GLU A 80 5.55 10.70 6.40
CA GLU A 80 6.83 10.07 6.66
C GLU A 80 6.68 8.99 7.74
N SER A 81 7.27 7.83 7.48
CA SER A 81 7.28 6.72 8.42
C SER A 81 8.69 6.18 8.59
N GLU A 82 8.97 5.60 9.74
CA GLU A 82 10.19 4.84 9.99
C GLU A 82 9.92 3.36 9.74
N MET A 83 10.75 2.76 8.90
CA MET A 83 10.76 1.33 8.69
C MET A 83 12.08 0.76 9.18
N SER A 84 12.02 -0.02 10.25
CA SER A 84 13.16 -0.73 10.81
C SER A 84 13.01 -2.24 10.60
N PHE A 85 14.15 -2.92 10.56
CA PHE A 85 14.20 -4.38 10.53
C PHE A 85 14.90 -4.88 11.79
N ALA A 86 14.29 -5.82 12.47
CA ALA A 86 14.85 -6.45 13.64
C ALA A 86 14.76 -7.97 13.54
N VAL A 87 15.72 -8.65 14.15
CA VAL A 87 15.76 -10.11 14.27
C VAL A 87 15.91 -10.47 15.74
N SER A 88 15.06 -11.36 16.23
CA SER A 88 15.18 -11.99 17.55
C SER A 88 15.20 -13.49 17.38
N LEU A 89 16.23 -14.14 17.90
CA LEU A 89 16.40 -15.59 17.90
C LEU A 89 16.59 -16.09 19.34
N GLU A 90 15.94 -17.19 19.67
CA GLU A 90 16.05 -17.81 20.99
C GLU A 90 17.28 -18.72 21.11
N SER A 91 17.72 -19.34 20.00
CA SER A 91 18.86 -20.24 19.99
C SER A 91 19.65 -20.17 18.66
N PRO A 92 20.89 -19.64 18.69
CA PRO A 92 21.52 -18.91 19.80
C PRO A 92 20.73 -17.64 20.14
N ALA A 93 20.80 -17.20 21.37
CA ALA A 93 20.17 -15.95 21.78
C ALA A 93 20.82 -14.78 21.02
N LEU A 94 20.05 -14.15 20.15
CA LEU A 94 20.49 -13.03 19.31
C LEU A 94 19.33 -12.05 19.17
N GLU A 95 19.60 -10.80 19.51
CA GLU A 95 18.72 -9.68 19.18
C GLU A 95 19.49 -8.65 18.36
N TRP A 96 18.96 -8.33 17.21
CA TRP A 96 19.57 -7.35 16.30
C TRP A 96 18.51 -6.43 15.72
N ALA A 97 18.83 -5.14 15.63
CA ALA A 97 18.00 -4.15 14.95
C ALA A 97 18.87 -3.22 14.09
N GLY A 98 18.45 -2.96 12.87
CA GLY A 98 19.14 -2.07 11.94
C GLY A 98 19.12 -0.59 12.33
N SER A 99 18.37 -0.22 13.36
CA SER A 99 18.23 1.15 13.86
C SER A 99 19.31 1.57 14.87
N SER A 100 20.13 0.64 15.37
CA SER A 100 21.13 0.91 16.41
C SER A 100 22.45 0.17 16.17
N LEU A 101 23.56 0.90 16.21
CA LEU A 101 24.91 0.30 16.17
C LEU A 101 25.22 -0.53 17.42
N ALA A 102 24.56 -0.24 18.55
CA ALA A 102 24.76 -0.97 19.81
C ALA A 102 24.22 -2.41 19.77
N THR A 103 23.43 -2.76 18.77
CA THR A 103 22.90 -4.12 18.57
C THR A 103 23.70 -4.92 17.54
N VAL A 104 24.75 -4.33 16.96
CA VAL A 104 25.60 -4.94 15.93
C VAL A 104 26.89 -5.51 16.55
N PHE A 105 27.27 -5.04 17.77
CA PHE A 105 28.51 -5.43 18.46
C PHE A 105 28.22 -5.91 19.87
#